data_2c9070c74f5fd98427e553fc114e91af
#
_entry.id   2c9070c74f5fd98427e553fc114e91af
#
_cell.length_a   1.000
_cell.length_b   1.000
_cell.length_c   1.000
_cell.angle_alpha   90.00
_cell.angle_beta   90.00
_cell.angle_gamma   90.00
#
_symmetry.space_group_name_H-M   'P 1'
#
loop_
_entity.id
_entity.type
_entity.pdbx_description
1 polymer ?
#
loop_
_entity_poly.entity_id
_entity_poly.type
_entity_poly.pdbx_seq_one_letter_code
_entity_poly.pdbx_strand_id
1 'polypeptide(L)'
;RQAGLGKSALVRAFAREKGVTPYRYLLAVRVDRARQMLEQGRSPAETALAAGFSDQSHFTNCFTAITGLTPGAYRALFREKWERG
;
A
#
# COMPACT_ATOMS: atom_id res chain seq x y z
N ARG A 1 10.64 1.88 -20.12
CA ARG A 1 10.11 1.89 -19.83
C ARG A 1 9.61 2.14 -19.14
N GLN A 2 9.60 2.32 -19.04
CA GLN A 2 8.92 2.58 -18.34
C GLN A 2 9.32 2.34 -17.19
N ALA A 3 10.52 2.56 -16.88
CA ALA A 3 11.07 2.21 -15.69
C ALA A 3 10.24 2.61 -14.55
N GLY A 4 9.73 3.69 -14.55
CA GLY A 4 8.81 4.06 -13.53
C GLY A 4 7.49 3.35 -13.61
N LEU A 5 7.35 2.48 -14.56
CA LEU A 5 6.11 1.76 -14.72
C LEU A 5 5.78 0.96 -13.49
N GLY A 6 4.56 0.98 -13.12
CA GLY A 6 4.11 0.25 -11.97
C GLY A 6 4.33 0.95 -10.66
N LYS A 7 5.05 2.03 -10.65
CA LYS A 7 5.23 2.79 -9.41
C LYS A 7 4.18 3.87 -9.33
N SER A 8 3.55 3.94 -8.19
CA SER A 8 2.51 4.93 -7.98
C SER A 8 3.12 6.29 -7.67
N ALA A 9 2.26 7.31 -7.66
CA ALA A 9 2.68 8.64 -7.26
C ALA A 9 3.19 8.64 -5.82
N LEU A 10 2.63 7.77 -4.98
CA LEU A 10 3.07 7.66 -3.59
C LEU A 10 4.55 7.28 -3.51
N VAL A 11 4.95 6.23 -4.23
CA VAL A 11 6.33 5.77 -4.20
C VAL A 11 7.25 6.83 -4.78
N ARG A 12 6.83 7.48 -5.87
CA ARG A 12 7.65 8.52 -6.49
C ARG A 12 7.83 9.72 -5.55
N ALA A 13 6.77 10.07 -4.81
CA ALA A 13 6.86 11.17 -3.87
C ALA A 13 7.88 10.87 -2.79
N PHE A 14 7.87 9.64 -2.27
CA PHE A 14 8.86 9.22 -1.27
C PHE A 14 10.27 9.25 -1.83
N ALA A 15 10.43 8.80 -3.08
CA ALA A 15 11.75 8.74 -3.69
C ALA A 15 12.37 10.12 -3.87
N ARG A 16 11.54 11.14 -3.98
CA ARG A 16 12.03 12.51 -4.19
C ARG A 16 12.32 13.25 -2.90
N GLU A 17 11.84 12.74 -1.78
CA GLU A 17 12.05 13.41 -0.51
C GLU A 17 13.44 13.20 0.00
N LYS A 18 14.07 14.31 0.43
CA LYS A 18 15.40 14.20 1.02
C LYS A 18 15.28 13.57 2.40
N GLY A 19 16.26 12.77 2.74
CA GLY A 19 16.29 12.17 4.05
C GLY A 19 15.47 10.90 4.21
N VAL A 20 14.84 10.44 3.15
CA VAL A 20 14.13 9.17 3.23
C VAL A 20 15.14 8.04 3.31
N THR A 21 15.02 7.22 4.36
CA THR A 21 15.91 6.09 4.53
C THR A 21 15.50 4.95 3.59
N PRO A 22 16.44 4.05 3.29
CA PRO A 22 16.08 2.88 2.48
C PRO A 22 14.94 2.08 3.08
N TYR A 23 14.92 1.96 4.40
CA TYR A 23 13.84 1.22 5.07
C TYR A 23 12.49 1.90 4.85
N ARG A 24 12.44 3.22 4.98
CA ARG A 24 11.19 3.92 4.78
C ARG A 24 10.73 3.85 3.33
N TYR A 25 11.67 3.89 2.41
CA TYR A 25 11.34 3.71 1.01
C TYR A 25 10.77 2.32 0.76
N LEU A 26 11.37 1.30 1.36
CA LEU A 26 10.88 -0.06 1.23
C LEU A 26 9.45 -0.18 1.76
N LEU A 27 9.17 0.46 2.91
CA LEU A 27 7.83 0.43 3.46
C LEU A 27 6.83 1.10 2.50
N ALA A 28 7.25 2.20 1.86
CA ALA A 28 6.37 2.87 0.90
C ALA A 28 6.06 1.97 -0.29
N VAL A 29 7.05 1.22 -0.77
CA VAL A 29 6.84 0.28 -1.86
C VAL A 29 5.87 -0.82 -1.44
N ARG A 30 6.04 -1.35 -0.24
CA ARG A 30 5.15 -2.40 0.26
C ARG A 30 3.72 -1.89 0.44
N VAL A 31 3.58 -0.67 0.96
CA VAL A 31 2.27 -0.06 1.13
C VAL A 31 1.61 0.19 -0.23
N ASP A 32 2.39 0.61 -1.20
CA ASP A 32 1.84 0.83 -2.54
C ASP A 32 1.33 -0.47 -3.15
N ARG A 33 2.07 -1.56 -2.98
CA ARG A 33 1.63 -2.87 -3.46
C ARG A 33 0.36 -3.30 -2.75
N ALA A 34 0.32 -3.09 -1.43
CA ALA A 34 -0.85 -3.43 -0.64
C ALA A 34 -2.07 -2.63 -1.08
N ARG A 35 -1.87 -1.36 -1.38
CA ARG A 35 -2.95 -0.50 -1.85
C ARG A 35 -3.63 -1.11 -3.07
N GLN A 36 -2.83 -1.58 -4.02
CA GLN A 36 -3.37 -2.17 -5.23
C GLN A 36 -4.17 -3.44 -4.95
N MET A 37 -3.71 -4.26 -4.01
CA MET A 37 -4.43 -5.47 -3.63
C MET A 37 -5.77 -5.15 -2.99
N LEU A 38 -5.78 -4.16 -2.10
CA LEU A 38 -7.00 -3.75 -1.43
C LEU A 38 -8.02 -3.20 -2.42
N GLU A 39 -7.55 -2.49 -3.43
CA GLU A 39 -8.43 -1.97 -4.47
C GLU A 39 -9.12 -3.10 -5.23
N GLN A 40 -8.49 -4.25 -5.28
CA GLN A 40 -9.05 -5.42 -5.94
C GLN A 40 -9.92 -6.27 -5.02
N GLY A 41 -10.07 -5.85 -3.77
CA GLY A 41 -10.94 -6.52 -2.84
C GLY A 41 -10.30 -7.54 -1.92
N ARG A 42 -8.97 -7.66 -1.97
CA ARG A 42 -8.29 -8.58 -1.06
C ARG A 42 -8.42 -8.10 0.37
N SER A 43 -8.50 -9.06 1.29
CA SER A 43 -8.66 -8.72 2.70
C SER A 43 -7.38 -8.09 3.26
N PRO A 44 -7.50 -7.27 4.31
CA PRO A 44 -6.30 -6.73 4.94
C PRO A 44 -5.34 -7.80 5.44
N ALA A 45 -5.87 -8.92 5.96
CA ALA A 45 -5.01 -9.99 6.45
C ALA A 45 -4.18 -10.62 5.33
N GLU A 46 -4.84 -10.96 4.22
CA GLU A 46 -4.12 -11.49 3.07
C GLU A 46 -3.11 -10.51 2.52
N THR A 47 -3.54 -9.25 2.44
CA THR A 47 -2.72 -8.20 1.86
C THR A 47 -1.45 -7.98 2.67
N ALA A 48 -1.58 -8.00 4.00
CA ALA A 48 -0.42 -7.79 4.86
C ALA A 48 0.69 -8.80 4.54
N LEU A 49 0.32 -10.07 4.47
CA LEU A 49 1.30 -11.12 4.20
C LEU A 49 1.85 -11.03 2.78
N ALA A 50 0.98 -10.82 1.81
CA ALA A 50 1.40 -10.77 0.41
C ALA A 50 2.28 -9.57 0.12
N ALA A 51 2.09 -8.48 0.85
CA ALA A 51 2.90 -7.27 0.65
C ALA A 51 4.22 -7.31 1.40
N GLY A 52 4.47 -8.35 2.19
CA GLY A 52 5.75 -8.53 2.84
C GLY A 52 5.84 -8.06 4.28
N PHE A 53 4.70 -7.83 4.92
CA PHE A 53 4.71 -7.45 6.33
C PHE A 53 4.70 -8.68 7.22
N SER A 54 5.36 -8.58 8.37
CA SER A 54 5.46 -9.70 9.28
C SER A 54 4.15 -10.01 9.98
N ASP A 55 3.33 -9.00 10.20
CA ASP A 55 2.02 -9.23 10.81
C ASP A 55 1.07 -8.11 10.41
N GLN A 56 -0.20 -8.34 10.68
CA GLN A 56 -1.25 -7.40 10.26
C GLN A 56 -1.21 -6.08 11.03
N SER A 57 -0.82 -6.14 12.30
CA SER A 57 -0.75 -4.90 13.09
C SER A 57 0.32 -3.96 12.56
N HIS A 58 1.48 -4.50 12.23
CA HIS A 58 2.56 -3.72 11.64
C HIS A 58 2.11 -3.11 10.32
N PHE A 59 1.45 -3.92 9.50
CA PHE A 59 0.91 -3.47 8.23
C PHE A 59 -0.08 -2.32 8.44
N THR A 60 -1.04 -2.51 9.35
CA THR A 60 -2.06 -1.49 9.59
C THR A 60 -1.43 -0.17 10.01
N ASN A 61 -0.45 -0.24 10.92
CA ASN A 61 0.20 0.97 11.40
C ASN A 61 0.96 1.68 10.27
N CYS A 62 1.70 0.94 9.48
CA CYS A 62 2.45 1.52 8.37
C CYS A 62 1.52 2.09 7.31
N PHE A 63 0.49 1.36 6.96
CA PHE A 63 -0.47 1.80 5.95
C PHE A 63 -1.14 3.09 6.38
N THR A 64 -1.61 3.13 7.62
CA THR A 64 -2.30 4.31 8.14
C THR A 64 -1.36 5.51 8.22
N ALA A 65 -0.12 5.29 8.62
CA ALA A 65 0.85 6.39 8.71
C ALA A 65 1.15 6.99 7.35
N ILE A 66 1.17 6.15 6.33
CA ILE A 66 1.54 6.61 4.99
C ILE A 66 0.36 7.15 4.20
N THR A 67 -0.80 6.48 4.30
CA THR A 67 -1.95 6.86 3.49
C THR A 67 -3.00 7.69 4.21
N GLY A 68 -2.99 7.67 5.53
CA GLY A 68 -3.99 8.37 6.32
C GLY A 68 -5.26 7.57 6.56
N LEU A 69 -5.36 6.38 6.01
CA LEU A 69 -6.54 5.52 6.17
C LEU A 69 -6.12 4.14 6.62
N THR A 70 -6.99 3.45 7.35
CA THR A 70 -6.73 2.06 7.66
C THR A 70 -6.90 1.24 6.39
N PRO A 71 -6.27 0.06 6.33
CA PRO A 71 -6.44 -0.80 5.15
C PRO A 71 -7.90 -1.15 4.88
N GLY A 72 -8.68 -1.40 5.93
CA GLY A 72 -10.09 -1.71 5.75
C GLY A 72 -10.89 -0.55 5.21
N ALA A 73 -10.62 0.65 5.71
CA ALA A 73 -11.30 1.85 5.22
C ALA A 73 -10.93 2.12 3.77
N TYR A 74 -9.66 1.94 3.44
CA TYR A 74 -9.22 2.13 2.07
C TYR A 74 -9.89 1.13 1.14
N ARG A 75 -9.90 -0.15 1.55
CA ARG A 75 -10.54 -1.20 0.76
C ARG A 75 -12.01 -0.86 0.47
N ALA A 76 -12.70 -0.36 1.49
CA ALA A 76 -14.13 -0.06 1.35
C ALA A 76 -14.42 1.00 0.29
N LEU A 77 -13.46 1.89 0.02
CA LEU A 77 -13.65 2.90 -1.02
C LEU A 77 -13.83 2.29 -2.40
N PHE A 78 -13.36 1.07 -2.59
CA PHE A 78 -13.41 0.41 -3.89
C PHE A 78 -14.42 -0.73 -3.94
N ARG A 79 -15.32 -0.78 -2.95
CA ARG A 79 -16.28 -1.86 -2.85
C ARG A 79 -17.08 -2.06 -4.14
N GLU A 80 -17.55 -0.98 -4.72
CA GLU A 80 -18.34 -1.08 -5.94
C GLU A 80 -17.57 -1.77 -7.05
N LYS A 81 -16.30 -1.46 -7.16
CA LYS A 81 -15.47 -2.01 -8.21
C LYS A 81 -15.36 -3.52 -8.14
N TRP A 82 -15.00 -4.05 -6.95
CA TRP A 82 -14.77 -5.48 -6.85
C TRP A 82 -16.02 -6.28 -6.53
N GLU A 83 -17.07 -5.66 -5.98
CA GLU A 83 -18.33 -6.37 -5.74
C GLU A 83 -19.10 -6.56 -7.03
N ARG A 84 -18.91 -5.69 -7.97
CA ARG A 84 -19.58 -5.82 -9.24
C ARG A 84 -19.03 -6.95 -10.08
N GLY A 85 -17.81 -7.20 -9.85
CA GLY A 85 -17.06 -8.03 -10.63
C GLY A 85 -17.05 -9.25 -10.93
#